data_faa4a2b387cec179bc170b38e883ce5a
#
_entry.id   faa4a2b387cec179bc170b38e883ce5a
#
_cell.length_a   1.000
_cell.length_b   1.000
_cell.length_c   1.000
_cell.angle_alpha   90.00
_cell.angle_beta   90.00
_cell.angle_gamma   90.00
#
_symmetry.space_group_name_H-M   'P 1'
#
loop_
_entity.id
_entity.type
_entity.pdbx_description
1 polymer ?
#
loop_
_entity_poly.entity_id
_entity_poly.type
_entity_poly.pdbx_seq_one_letter_code
_entity_poly.pdbx_strand_id
1 'polypeptide(L)'
;MAYVLTIVLIQVAQLLFDPVSSIEGINYTQIVVGSLVTLVLQMSLGALAGIAIGFATVWILQRIKLNSTPLYSILLLAVSMFAFSMTQMIQGNGYLAVYIAGFIIGNKPMNNRKEILSFMDGMTWIMQIGMFLSLGLLVNPHEMLHVAPIALLIGLFLLFVGRPLTV
;
A
#
# COMPACT_ATOMS: atom_id res chain seq x y z
N MET A 1 -6.76 -3.70 -4.42
CA MET A 1 -6.08 -4.87 -3.84
C MET A 1 -6.77 -5.42 -2.60
N ALA A 2 -7.07 -4.62 -1.59
CA ALA A 2 -7.77 -5.06 -0.38
C ALA A 2 -9.10 -5.77 -0.69
N TYR A 3 -9.90 -5.25 -1.64
CA TYR A 3 -11.17 -5.87 -2.03
C TYR A 3 -11.05 -7.29 -2.58
N VAL A 4 -10.05 -7.55 -3.44
CA VAL A 4 -9.85 -8.89 -4.03
C VAL A 4 -9.44 -9.88 -2.96
N LEU A 5 -8.53 -9.48 -2.07
CA LEU A 5 -8.06 -10.31 -0.96
C LEU A 5 -9.18 -10.56 0.05
N THR A 6 -10.01 -9.56 0.34
CA THR A 6 -11.16 -9.68 1.25
C THR A 6 -12.22 -10.62 0.66
N ILE A 7 -12.53 -10.52 -0.63
CA ILE A 7 -13.48 -11.41 -1.31
C ILE A 7 -12.96 -12.84 -1.28
N VAL A 8 -11.68 -13.08 -1.59
CA VAL A 8 -11.06 -14.41 -1.53
C VAL A 8 -11.10 -14.96 -0.11
N LEU A 9 -10.76 -14.17 0.90
CA LEU A 9 -10.81 -14.58 2.32
C LEU A 9 -12.22 -14.89 2.78
N ILE A 10 -13.22 -14.08 2.42
CA ILE A 10 -14.63 -14.33 2.76
C ILE A 10 -15.11 -15.62 2.10
N GLN A 11 -14.75 -15.86 0.85
CA GLN A 11 -15.14 -17.08 0.14
C GLN A 11 -14.47 -18.32 0.70
N VAL A 12 -13.19 -18.24 1.07
CA VAL A 12 -12.49 -19.34 1.74
C VAL A 12 -13.08 -19.61 3.13
N ALA A 13 -13.43 -18.56 3.87
CA ALA A 13 -14.09 -18.70 5.16
C ALA A 13 -15.48 -19.34 5.02
N GLN A 14 -16.29 -18.95 4.05
CA GLN A 14 -17.59 -19.57 3.76
C GLN A 14 -17.45 -21.05 3.41
N LEU A 15 -16.44 -21.43 2.64
CA LEU A 15 -16.14 -22.83 2.31
C LEU A 15 -15.77 -23.68 3.54
N LEU A 16 -15.10 -23.08 4.52
CA LEU A 16 -14.67 -23.77 5.74
C LEU A 16 -15.80 -23.89 6.79
N PHE A 17 -16.69 -22.88 6.87
CA PHE A 17 -17.69 -22.79 7.92
C PHE A 17 -19.11 -23.23 7.48
N ASP A 18 -19.41 -23.22 6.16
CA ASP A 18 -20.71 -23.62 5.62
C ASP A 18 -20.58 -24.53 4.39
N PRO A 19 -20.27 -25.81 4.56
CA PRO A 19 -20.16 -26.75 3.44
C PRO A 19 -21.52 -27.06 2.77
N VAL A 20 -22.63 -26.63 3.35
CA VAL A 20 -24.01 -26.97 2.88
C VAL A 20 -24.61 -25.89 1.96
N SER A 21 -24.08 -24.69 1.93
CA SER A 21 -24.55 -23.62 1.03
C SER A 21 -23.80 -23.61 -0.31
N SER A 22 -23.57 -24.77 -0.92
CA SER A 22 -23.21 -24.87 -2.32
C SER A 22 -24.41 -24.45 -3.15
N ILE A 23 -24.51 -23.14 -3.39
CA ILE A 23 -25.38 -22.60 -4.42
C ILE A 23 -24.91 -23.19 -5.74
N GLU A 24 -25.72 -24.09 -6.27
CA GLU A 24 -25.55 -24.74 -7.57
C GLU A 24 -25.22 -23.70 -8.64
N GLY A 25 -24.03 -23.81 -9.25
CA GLY A 25 -23.68 -23.08 -10.45
C GLY A 25 -22.48 -22.15 -10.39
N ILE A 26 -21.87 -21.89 -9.25
CA ILE A 26 -20.67 -21.03 -9.16
C ILE A 26 -19.41 -21.90 -9.17
N ASN A 27 -18.67 -21.88 -10.27
CA ASN A 27 -17.36 -22.54 -10.37
C ASN A 27 -16.36 -21.81 -9.48
N TYR A 28 -16.23 -22.24 -8.21
CA TYR A 28 -15.30 -21.68 -7.22
C TYR A 28 -13.85 -21.65 -7.71
N THR A 29 -13.45 -22.65 -8.49
CA THR A 29 -12.13 -22.68 -9.14
C THR A 29 -11.93 -21.52 -10.11
N GLN A 30 -12.93 -21.12 -10.87
CA GLN A 30 -12.82 -19.97 -11.78
C GLN A 30 -12.71 -18.65 -11.03
N ILE A 31 -13.39 -18.49 -9.90
CA ILE A 31 -13.32 -17.27 -9.09
C ILE A 31 -11.95 -17.17 -8.41
N VAL A 32 -11.47 -18.24 -7.82
CA VAL A 32 -10.14 -18.26 -7.17
C VAL A 32 -9.02 -18.04 -8.19
N VAL A 33 -9.05 -18.74 -9.31
CA VAL A 33 -8.07 -18.59 -10.39
C VAL A 33 -8.16 -17.19 -11.00
N GLY A 34 -9.35 -16.66 -11.25
CA GLY A 34 -9.55 -15.30 -11.75
C GLY A 34 -9.00 -14.25 -10.80
N SER A 35 -9.24 -14.42 -9.50
CA SER A 35 -8.71 -13.49 -8.47
C SER A 35 -7.20 -13.54 -8.37
N LEU A 36 -6.58 -14.72 -8.43
CA LEU A 36 -5.13 -14.88 -8.45
C LEU A 36 -4.50 -14.28 -9.69
N VAL A 37 -5.08 -14.52 -10.87
CA VAL A 37 -4.61 -13.92 -12.14
C VAL A 37 -4.70 -12.41 -12.08
N THR A 38 -5.81 -11.85 -11.61
CA THR A 38 -5.97 -10.40 -11.44
C THR A 38 -4.93 -9.83 -10.48
N LEU A 39 -4.65 -10.52 -9.38
CA LEU A 39 -3.65 -10.11 -8.40
C LEU A 39 -2.25 -10.07 -9.02
N VAL A 40 -1.86 -11.12 -9.74
CA VAL A 40 -0.56 -11.19 -10.42
C VAL A 40 -0.45 -10.12 -11.51
N LEU A 41 -1.51 -9.90 -12.29
CA LEU A 41 -1.55 -8.84 -13.31
C LEU A 41 -1.43 -7.45 -12.69
N GLN A 42 -2.15 -7.16 -11.61
CA GLN A 42 -2.05 -5.87 -10.91
C GLN A 42 -0.67 -5.63 -10.32
N MET A 43 -0.03 -6.67 -9.78
CA MET A 43 1.34 -6.57 -9.28
C MET A 43 2.35 -6.34 -10.40
N SER A 44 2.26 -7.08 -11.50
CA SER A 44 3.17 -6.93 -12.63
C SER A 44 3.04 -5.58 -13.31
N LEU A 45 1.81 -5.10 -13.55
CA LEU A 45 1.56 -3.77 -14.09
C LEU A 45 2.05 -2.66 -13.15
N GLY A 46 1.82 -2.83 -11.84
CA GLY A 46 2.32 -1.91 -10.82
C GLY A 46 3.85 -1.84 -10.81
N ALA A 47 4.51 -2.98 -10.89
CA ALA A 47 5.97 -3.06 -10.92
C ALA A 47 6.55 -2.41 -12.19
N LEU A 48 6.01 -2.73 -13.36
CA LEU A 48 6.45 -2.15 -14.63
C LEU A 48 6.27 -0.63 -14.67
N ALA A 49 5.11 -0.14 -14.24
CA ALA A 49 4.83 1.30 -14.15
C ALA A 49 5.79 1.99 -13.17
N GLY A 50 6.05 1.38 -12.00
CA GLY A 50 6.98 1.89 -11.00
C GLY A 50 8.42 1.98 -11.53
N ILE A 51 8.87 0.97 -12.27
CA ILE A 51 10.18 0.97 -12.92
C ILE A 51 10.27 2.08 -13.97
N ALA A 52 9.29 2.18 -14.86
CA ALA A 52 9.28 3.18 -15.92
C ALA A 52 9.29 4.62 -15.34
N ILE A 53 8.42 4.91 -14.37
CA ILE A 53 8.34 6.22 -13.73
C ILE A 53 9.59 6.50 -12.89
N GLY A 54 10.13 5.51 -12.17
CA GLY A 54 11.35 5.64 -11.39
C GLY A 54 12.56 6.03 -12.26
N PHE A 55 12.77 5.36 -13.38
CA PHE A 55 13.85 5.70 -14.32
C PHE A 55 13.62 7.05 -15.00
N ALA A 56 12.39 7.35 -15.42
CA ALA A 56 12.04 8.64 -15.99
C ALA A 56 12.35 9.79 -15.02
N THR A 57 11.97 9.61 -13.75
CA THR A 57 12.25 10.60 -12.68
C THR A 57 13.74 10.80 -12.46
N VAL A 58 14.52 9.73 -12.38
CA VAL A 58 15.98 9.83 -12.24
C VAL A 58 16.59 10.58 -13.43
N TRP A 59 16.14 10.27 -14.64
CA TRP A 59 16.63 10.95 -15.85
C TRP A 59 16.27 12.45 -15.84
N ILE A 60 15.06 12.81 -15.43
CA ILE A 60 14.62 14.20 -15.27
C ILE A 60 15.46 14.91 -14.20
N LEU A 61 15.64 14.31 -13.04
CA LEU A 61 16.41 14.87 -11.92
C LEU A 61 17.89 15.13 -12.29
N GLN A 62 18.49 14.30 -13.12
CA GLN A 62 19.86 14.48 -13.59
C GLN A 62 19.99 15.63 -14.61
N ARG A 63 18.91 15.91 -15.38
CA ARG A 63 18.87 16.98 -16.34
C ARG A 63 18.58 18.35 -15.73
N ILE A 64 17.78 18.39 -14.70
CA ILE A 64 17.34 19.62 -14.05
C ILE A 64 18.27 19.91 -12.87
N LYS A 65 19.12 20.94 -12.99
CA LYS A 65 19.92 21.48 -11.91
C LYS A 65 19.04 22.48 -11.14
N LEU A 66 18.29 22.01 -10.15
CA LEU A 66 17.51 22.90 -9.27
C LEU A 66 18.47 23.55 -8.24
N ASN A 67 18.40 24.89 -8.13
CA ASN A 67 19.26 25.66 -7.22
C ASN A 67 18.82 25.58 -5.75
N SER A 68 17.71 24.95 -5.46
CA SER A 68 17.16 24.87 -4.10
C SER A 68 16.71 23.45 -3.74
N THR A 69 17.16 22.96 -2.60
CA THR A 69 16.86 21.62 -2.06
C THR A 69 15.37 21.38 -1.81
N PRO A 70 14.59 22.34 -1.30
CA PRO A 70 13.15 22.13 -1.08
C PRO A 70 12.37 21.79 -2.35
N LEU A 71 12.79 22.31 -3.51
CA LEU A 71 12.18 22.03 -4.80
C LEU A 71 12.30 20.54 -5.19
N TYR A 72 13.44 19.91 -4.87
CA TYR A 72 13.62 18.46 -5.10
C TYR A 72 12.63 17.63 -4.28
N SER A 73 12.41 18.01 -3.03
CA SER A 73 11.50 17.29 -2.14
C SER A 73 10.04 17.38 -2.62
N ILE A 74 9.60 18.57 -3.03
CA ILE A 74 8.26 18.80 -3.57
C ILE A 74 8.09 18.06 -4.90
N LEU A 75 9.10 18.08 -5.77
CA LEU A 75 9.06 17.36 -7.04
C LEU A 75 8.94 15.85 -6.82
N LEU A 76 9.68 15.28 -5.88
CA LEU A 76 9.57 13.87 -5.54
C LEU A 76 8.18 13.51 -5.00
N LEU A 77 7.59 14.37 -4.17
CA LEU A 77 6.24 14.19 -3.68
C LEU A 77 5.22 14.24 -4.82
N ALA A 78 5.35 15.20 -5.73
CA ALA A 78 4.49 15.29 -6.92
C ALA A 78 4.62 14.06 -7.83
N VAL A 79 5.85 13.57 -8.04
CA VAL A 79 6.09 12.34 -8.81
C VAL A 79 5.48 11.12 -8.13
N SER A 80 5.53 11.01 -6.81
CA SER A 80 4.91 9.89 -6.10
C SER A 80 3.40 9.87 -6.26
N MET A 81 2.74 11.03 -6.17
CA MET A 81 1.31 11.17 -6.43
C MET A 81 0.95 10.87 -7.89
N PHE A 82 1.76 11.34 -8.83
CA PHE A 82 1.59 11.06 -10.24
C PHE A 82 1.73 9.57 -10.55
N ALA A 83 2.77 8.92 -10.01
CA ALA A 83 3.01 7.49 -10.16
C ALA A 83 1.83 6.66 -9.63
N PHE A 84 1.32 7.02 -8.46
CA PHE A 84 0.15 6.37 -7.87
C PHE A 84 -1.07 6.51 -8.78
N SER A 85 -1.40 7.73 -9.19
CA SER A 85 -2.59 8.03 -9.99
C SER A 85 -2.56 7.36 -11.36
N MET A 86 -1.43 7.48 -12.08
CA MET A 86 -1.25 6.86 -13.40
C MET A 86 -1.35 5.33 -13.35
N THR A 87 -0.75 4.71 -12.33
CA THR A 87 -0.80 3.26 -12.18
C THR A 87 -2.21 2.78 -11.85
N GLN A 88 -2.96 3.54 -11.06
CA GLN A 88 -4.37 3.24 -10.77
C GLN A 88 -5.25 3.31 -12.02
N MET A 89 -5.00 4.25 -12.93
CA MET A 89 -5.76 4.38 -14.18
C MET A 89 -5.62 3.14 -15.09
N ILE A 90 -4.46 2.49 -15.07
CA ILE A 90 -4.21 1.25 -15.83
C ILE A 90 -4.53 -0.01 -15.01
N GLN A 91 -5.28 0.15 -13.91
CA GLN A 91 -5.66 -0.94 -12.99
C GLN A 91 -4.47 -1.70 -12.37
N GLY A 92 -3.28 -1.10 -12.37
CA GLY A 92 -2.11 -1.59 -11.67
C GLY A 92 -2.12 -1.23 -10.18
N ASN A 93 -1.24 -1.87 -9.41
CA ASN A 93 -1.07 -1.54 -8.00
C ASN A 93 -0.24 -0.26 -7.82
N GLY A 94 -0.91 0.88 -7.57
CA GLY A 94 -0.27 2.18 -7.37
C GLY A 94 0.71 2.24 -6.19
N TYR A 95 0.42 1.53 -5.10
CA TYR A 95 1.31 1.46 -3.93
C TYR A 95 2.63 0.78 -4.28
N LEU A 96 2.57 -0.33 -5.03
CA LEU A 96 3.75 -1.04 -5.50
C LEU A 96 4.57 -0.19 -6.47
N ALA A 97 3.90 0.55 -7.36
CA ALA A 97 4.57 1.44 -8.31
C ALA A 97 5.34 2.55 -7.59
N VAL A 98 4.73 3.22 -6.61
CA VAL A 98 5.40 4.26 -5.81
C VAL A 98 6.56 3.67 -5.01
N TYR A 99 6.40 2.48 -4.43
CA TYR A 99 7.47 1.81 -3.70
C TYR A 99 8.68 1.52 -4.60
N ILE A 100 8.46 0.93 -5.76
CA ILE A 100 9.54 0.60 -6.71
C ILE A 100 10.19 1.88 -7.26
N ALA A 101 9.40 2.88 -7.61
CA ALA A 101 9.94 4.17 -8.06
C ALA A 101 10.80 4.82 -6.97
N GLY A 102 10.33 4.83 -5.72
CA GLY A 102 11.09 5.32 -4.57
C GLY A 102 12.38 4.54 -4.33
N PHE A 103 12.35 3.21 -4.49
CA PHE A 103 13.53 2.36 -4.38
C PHE A 103 14.58 2.68 -5.44
N ILE A 104 14.16 2.87 -6.69
CA ILE A 104 15.06 3.23 -7.81
C ILE A 104 15.68 4.61 -7.58
N ILE A 105 14.87 5.58 -7.19
CA ILE A 105 15.32 6.96 -6.93
C ILE A 105 16.27 6.99 -5.73
N GLY A 106 15.93 6.30 -4.65
CA GLY A 106 16.72 6.28 -3.41
C GLY A 106 18.09 5.63 -3.54
N ASN A 107 18.27 4.72 -4.51
CA ASN A 107 19.57 4.06 -4.78
C ASN A 107 20.50 4.90 -5.66
N LYS A 108 20.06 6.02 -6.21
CA LYS A 108 20.93 6.92 -6.99
C LYS A 108 21.60 7.98 -6.10
N PRO A 109 22.85 8.36 -6.40
CA PRO A 109 23.50 9.43 -5.68
C PRO A 109 22.76 10.75 -5.93
N MET A 110 22.24 11.32 -4.87
CA MET A 110 21.52 12.60 -4.90
C MET A 110 22.26 13.62 -4.03
N ASN A 111 22.45 14.81 -4.58
CA ASN A 111 22.89 15.95 -3.78
C ASN A 111 21.79 16.27 -2.74
N ASN A 112 22.21 16.58 -1.52
CA ASN A 112 21.31 16.95 -0.42
C ASN A 112 20.32 15.87 0.03
N ARG A 113 20.72 14.58 -0.09
CA ARG A 113 19.89 13.43 0.31
C ARG A 113 19.35 13.56 1.73
N LYS A 114 20.14 14.06 2.68
CA LYS A 114 19.74 14.21 4.09
C LYS A 114 18.56 15.17 4.26
N GLU A 115 18.56 16.29 3.55
CA GLU A 115 17.49 17.29 3.62
C GLU A 115 16.19 16.77 2.98
N ILE A 116 16.32 16.05 1.86
CA ILE A 116 15.17 15.39 1.20
C ILE A 116 14.54 14.36 2.13
N LEU A 117 15.33 13.50 2.77
CA LEU A 117 14.85 12.51 3.72
C LEU A 117 14.19 13.18 4.93
N SER A 118 14.77 14.23 5.50
CA SER A 118 14.18 14.96 6.62
C SER A 118 12.81 15.58 6.25
N PHE A 119 12.68 16.09 5.03
CA PHE A 119 11.40 16.60 4.53
C PHE A 119 10.35 15.46 4.41
N MET A 120 10.76 14.31 3.84
CA MET A 120 9.88 13.15 3.71
C MET A 120 9.46 12.59 5.06
N ASP A 121 10.35 12.55 6.04
CA ASP A 121 10.05 12.17 7.42
C ASP A 121 9.00 13.13 8.03
N GLY A 122 9.18 14.44 7.86
CA GLY A 122 8.18 15.44 8.29
C GLY A 122 6.81 15.23 7.65
N MET A 123 6.75 14.95 6.34
CA MET A 123 5.51 14.62 5.64
C MET A 123 4.87 13.34 6.16
N THR A 124 5.68 12.32 6.46
CA THR A 124 5.20 11.07 7.04
C THR A 124 4.52 11.30 8.39
N TRP A 125 5.12 12.13 9.26
CA TRP A 125 4.50 12.51 10.54
C TRP A 125 3.15 13.22 10.36
N ILE A 126 3.06 14.17 9.45
CA ILE A 126 1.80 14.88 9.17
C ILE A 126 0.73 13.91 8.66
N MET A 127 1.09 13.03 7.72
CA MET A 127 0.16 12.02 7.18
C MET A 127 -0.27 11.03 8.25
N GLN A 128 0.61 10.63 9.15
CA GLN A 128 0.32 9.75 10.26
C GLN A 128 -0.68 10.39 11.23
N ILE A 129 -0.49 11.67 11.59
CA ILE A 129 -1.43 12.41 12.42
C ILE A 129 -2.80 12.47 11.73
N GLY A 130 -2.84 12.81 10.45
CA GLY A 130 -4.08 12.85 9.66
C GLY A 130 -4.79 11.50 9.61
N MET A 131 -4.06 10.41 9.45
CA MET A 131 -4.60 9.06 9.47
C MET A 131 -5.23 8.72 10.83
N PHE A 132 -4.53 8.95 11.94
CA PHE A 132 -5.07 8.67 13.27
C PHE A 132 -6.25 9.57 13.62
N LEU A 133 -6.21 10.83 13.21
CA LEU A 133 -7.34 11.76 13.39
C LEU A 133 -8.58 11.25 12.62
N SER A 134 -8.41 10.86 11.36
CA SER A 134 -9.49 10.31 10.54
C SER A 134 -10.06 9.02 11.14
N LEU A 135 -9.20 8.12 11.58
CA LEU A 135 -9.62 6.90 12.27
C LEU A 135 -10.39 7.21 13.56
N GLY A 136 -9.89 8.17 14.35
CA GLY A 136 -10.56 8.57 15.60
C GLY A 136 -11.96 9.17 15.35
N LEU A 137 -12.14 9.91 14.26
CA LEU A 137 -13.45 10.48 13.89
C LEU A 137 -14.42 9.42 13.34
N LEU A 138 -13.90 8.36 12.71
CA LEU A 138 -14.72 7.29 12.14
C LEU A 138 -15.20 6.27 13.18
N VAL A 139 -14.52 6.20 14.30
CA VAL A 139 -14.80 5.22 15.36
C VAL A 139 -16.06 5.61 16.11
N ASN A 140 -17.02 4.67 16.19
CA ASN A 140 -18.19 4.78 17.07
C ASN A 140 -17.83 4.21 18.46
N PRO A 141 -17.73 5.06 19.52
CA PRO A 141 -17.27 4.62 20.84
C PRO A 141 -18.16 3.55 21.47
N HIS A 142 -19.46 3.53 21.13
CA HIS A 142 -20.42 2.61 21.70
C HIS A 142 -20.21 1.16 21.21
N GLU A 143 -19.88 0.99 19.95
CA GLU A 143 -19.59 -0.33 19.39
C GLU A 143 -18.22 -0.84 19.78
N MET A 144 -17.27 0.07 20.02
CA MET A 144 -15.91 -0.28 20.44
C MET A 144 -15.85 -1.03 21.76
N LEU A 145 -16.71 -0.69 22.72
CA LEU A 145 -16.74 -1.34 24.03
C LEU A 145 -17.07 -2.84 23.95
N HIS A 146 -17.92 -3.24 22.99
CA HIS A 146 -18.26 -4.64 22.77
C HIS A 146 -17.14 -5.45 22.10
N VAL A 147 -16.34 -4.80 21.26
CA VAL A 147 -15.25 -5.46 20.50
C VAL A 147 -13.91 -5.36 21.23
N ALA A 148 -13.79 -4.42 22.18
CA ALA A 148 -12.55 -4.14 22.91
C ALA A 148 -11.87 -5.36 23.56
N PRO A 149 -12.57 -6.28 24.26
CA PRO A 149 -11.90 -7.42 24.87
C PRO A 149 -11.30 -8.39 23.86
N ILE A 150 -11.98 -8.62 22.74
CA ILE A 150 -11.49 -9.48 21.65
C ILE A 150 -10.31 -8.81 20.93
N ALA A 151 -10.41 -7.53 20.64
CA ALA A 151 -9.34 -6.75 20.00
C ALA A 151 -8.09 -6.70 20.90
N LEU A 152 -8.25 -6.57 22.22
CA LEU A 152 -7.16 -6.57 23.18
C LEU A 152 -6.46 -7.93 23.22
N LEU A 153 -7.22 -9.03 23.18
CA LEU A 153 -6.68 -10.39 23.15
C LEU A 153 -5.87 -10.64 21.88
N ILE A 154 -6.40 -10.22 20.72
CA ILE A 154 -5.69 -10.31 19.44
C ILE A 154 -4.44 -9.44 19.45
N GLY A 155 -4.52 -8.21 19.97
CA GLY A 155 -3.38 -7.30 20.10
C GLY A 155 -2.28 -7.86 20.99
N LEU A 156 -2.62 -8.44 22.14
CA LEU A 156 -1.69 -9.12 23.04
C LEU A 156 -1.03 -10.34 22.33
N PHE A 157 -1.81 -11.14 21.64
CA PHE A 157 -1.30 -12.28 20.89
C PHE A 157 -0.29 -11.83 19.82
N LEU A 158 -0.62 -10.80 19.04
CA LEU A 158 0.29 -10.26 18.03
C LEU A 158 1.56 -9.67 18.63
N LEU A 159 1.47 -9.04 19.80
CA LEU A 159 2.60 -8.43 20.47
C LEU A 159 3.54 -9.47 21.09
N PHE A 160 3.01 -10.52 21.73
CA PHE A 160 3.81 -11.53 22.41
C PHE A 160 4.25 -12.69 21.53
N VAL A 161 3.47 -13.05 20.51
CA VAL A 161 3.74 -14.18 19.63
C VAL A 161 4.16 -13.71 18.23
N GLY A 162 3.42 -12.78 17.65
CA GLY A 162 3.68 -12.32 16.29
C GLY A 162 5.02 -11.60 16.17
N ARG A 163 5.32 -10.71 17.11
CA ARG A 163 6.55 -9.90 17.05
C ARG A 163 7.83 -10.70 17.26
N PRO A 164 7.96 -11.61 18.24
CA PRO A 164 9.16 -12.44 18.36
C PRO A 164 9.31 -13.49 17.25
N LEU A 165 8.22 -13.85 16.56
CA LEU A 165 8.27 -14.79 15.44
C LEU A 165 8.77 -14.16 14.13
N THR A 166 8.70 -12.81 14.01
CA THR A 166 9.08 -12.04 12.81
C THR A 166 10.46 -11.39 12.94
N VAL A 167 11.09 -11.43 14.09
CA VAL A 167 12.43 -10.93 14.39
C VAL A 167 13.42 -12.09 14.51
#